data_60fcd25730915d4a69e172771c32ca3e
#
_entry.id   60fcd25730915d4a69e172771c32ca3e
#
_cell.length_a   1.000
_cell.length_b   1.000
_cell.length_c   1.000
_cell.angle_alpha   90.00
_cell.angle_beta   90.00
_cell.angle_gamma   90.00
#
_symmetry.space_group_name_H-M   'P 1'
#
loop_
_entity.id
_entity.type
_entity.pdbx_description
1 polymer ?
#
loop_
_entity_poly.entity_id
_entity_poly.type
_entity_poly.pdbx_seq_one_letter_code
_entity_poly.pdbx_strand_id
1 'polypeptide(L)'
;MLKKSTKRALMFIPVCNVSSIFLYICTQNHTTRTMTQVKDSWKEKGYVDEPIPAGLDLKAEIRRMCKEKNAIILAHYYTEGVLQDIADFVGDSLGLAQQAAKTDADIIVMCGVHFMGETNKILCPNKMVLVPDLNATCSLAESCPADEFKKFVEAHPGYQVVSYVNTTAAVKALTDVVVTSSNAKKIVETFPKDAKLIFGPDYNLGNYINSETGRNMLLWNGGCHVHERFSVEKLVELKREYPKAKVLVHPECRGAVVKLADVVGSTAALLHYAIDSDCDTFLVVTESGILHEMQKNCPEKHFIPVPPDDSTCGCNECNFMRLCTLEKVYNTLRYEWPTIEVPADVAERAVKPIERMLELSK
;
A
#
# COMPACT_ATOMS: atom_id res chain seq x y z
N MET A 1 -10.20 99.04 -24.42
CA MET A 1 -10.23 98.09 -23.34
C MET A 1 -10.20 96.65 -23.93
N LEU A 2 -9.05 96.03 -23.80
CA LEU A 2 -8.72 94.79 -24.46
C LEU A 2 -9.15 93.56 -23.58
N LYS A 3 -9.89 92.59 -24.14
CA LYS A 3 -10.07 91.29 -23.57
C LYS A 3 -9.18 90.28 -24.36
N LYS A 4 -8.18 89.74 -23.69
CA LYS A 4 -7.38 88.64 -24.17
C LYS A 4 -8.13 87.34 -24.04
N SER A 5 -8.31 86.70 -25.17
CA SER A 5 -8.80 85.34 -25.26
C SER A 5 -7.63 84.34 -25.12
N THR A 6 -7.68 83.45 -24.09
CA THR A 6 -6.75 82.37 -23.92
C THR A 6 -7.34 81.08 -24.49
N LYS A 7 -6.75 80.61 -25.59
CA LYS A 7 -7.04 79.30 -26.15
C LYS A 7 -6.41 78.22 -25.24
N ARG A 8 -7.23 77.36 -24.67
CA ARG A 8 -6.81 76.10 -24.03
C ARG A 8 -6.60 75.04 -25.11
N ALA A 9 -5.36 74.54 -25.21
CA ALA A 9 -5.03 73.37 -26.00
C ALA A 9 -5.51 72.10 -25.23
N LEU A 10 -6.39 71.30 -25.84
CA LEU A 10 -6.75 70.01 -25.38
C LEU A 10 -5.62 69.01 -25.77
N MET A 11 -4.90 68.55 -24.79
CA MET A 11 -3.94 67.48 -24.94
C MET A 11 -4.72 66.12 -24.94
N PHE A 12 -4.73 65.46 -26.10
CA PHE A 12 -5.23 64.09 -26.22
C PHE A 12 -4.25 63.17 -25.49
N ILE A 13 -4.72 62.54 -24.39
CA ILE A 13 -4.06 61.41 -23.77
C ILE A 13 -4.55 60.17 -24.49
N PRO A 14 -3.69 59.31 -25.06
CA PRO A 14 -4.14 58.05 -25.65
C PRO A 14 -4.69 57.13 -24.55
N VAL A 15 -5.89 56.67 -24.73
CA VAL A 15 -6.53 55.66 -23.86
C VAL A 15 -5.73 54.37 -24.00
N CYS A 16 -4.88 54.09 -23.02
CA CYS A 16 -4.20 52.81 -22.89
C CYS A 16 -5.22 51.74 -22.62
N ASN A 17 -5.27 50.77 -23.49
CA ASN A 17 -6.24 49.66 -23.48
C ASN A 17 -6.09 48.84 -22.20
N VAL A 18 -7.00 49.02 -21.25
CA VAL A 18 -7.03 48.37 -19.93
C VAL A 18 -6.99 46.85 -20.03
N SER A 19 -7.48 46.29 -21.14
CA SER A 19 -7.43 44.86 -21.43
C SER A 19 -6.01 44.30 -21.59
N SER A 20 -5.06 45.10 -22.15
CA SER A 20 -3.69 44.67 -22.31
C SER A 20 -2.91 44.68 -21.01
N ILE A 21 -3.24 45.58 -20.08
CA ILE A 21 -2.63 45.61 -18.74
C ILE A 21 -3.14 44.44 -17.87
N PHE A 22 -4.43 44.10 -18.00
CA PHE A 22 -4.98 42.95 -17.27
C PHE A 22 -4.42 41.61 -17.79
N LEU A 23 -4.21 41.49 -19.10
CA LEU A 23 -3.58 40.27 -19.67
C LEU A 23 -2.10 40.17 -19.24
N TYR A 24 -1.36 41.32 -19.18
CA TYR A 24 0.02 41.34 -18.74
C TYR A 24 0.19 41.07 -17.25
N ILE A 25 -0.77 41.47 -16.40
CA ILE A 25 -0.77 41.18 -14.96
C ILE A 25 -1.20 39.72 -14.70
N CYS A 26 -2.13 39.17 -15.48
CA CYS A 26 -2.50 37.74 -15.37
C CYS A 26 -1.39 36.79 -15.86
N THR A 27 -0.56 37.22 -16.81
CA THR A 27 0.57 36.38 -17.30
C THR A 27 1.81 36.49 -16.40
N GLN A 28 1.92 37.50 -15.54
CA GLN A 28 3.05 37.61 -14.60
C GLN A 28 2.80 36.97 -13.21
N ASN A 29 1.58 36.53 -12.91
CA ASN A 29 1.29 35.81 -11.67
C ASN A 29 1.51 34.29 -11.74
N HIS A 30 2.01 33.75 -12.83
CA HIS A 30 2.75 32.49 -12.81
C HIS A 30 4.14 32.79 -12.28
N THR A 31 4.25 33.01 -10.98
CA THR A 31 5.52 32.93 -10.26
C THR A 31 6.18 31.63 -10.71
N THR A 32 7.29 31.75 -11.44
CA THR A 32 8.19 30.61 -11.74
C THR A 32 8.66 30.09 -10.39
N ARG A 33 7.91 29.12 -9.82
CA ARG A 33 8.37 28.39 -8.63
C ARG A 33 9.74 27.85 -8.96
N THR A 34 10.74 28.20 -8.17
CA THR A 34 12.06 27.57 -8.31
C THR A 34 11.92 26.08 -8.06
N MET A 35 12.75 25.24 -8.69
CA MET A 35 12.75 23.79 -8.47
C MET A 35 12.86 23.43 -6.98
N THR A 36 13.50 24.26 -6.18
CA THR A 36 13.58 24.11 -4.72
C THR A 36 12.21 24.31 -4.05
N GLN A 37 11.47 25.38 -4.41
CA GLN A 37 10.12 25.64 -3.86
C GLN A 37 9.11 24.57 -4.27
N VAL A 38 9.23 24.02 -5.48
CA VAL A 38 8.42 22.91 -5.95
C VAL A 38 8.70 21.65 -5.13
N LYS A 39 9.97 21.32 -4.91
CA LYS A 39 10.37 20.16 -4.09
C LYS A 39 9.94 20.28 -2.62
N ASP A 40 9.94 21.49 -2.05
CA ASP A 40 9.45 21.72 -0.69
C ASP A 40 7.93 21.50 -0.60
N SER A 41 7.18 21.96 -1.61
CA SER A 41 5.72 21.67 -1.70
C SER A 41 5.42 20.17 -1.80
N TRP A 42 6.23 19.38 -2.52
CA TRP A 42 6.05 17.93 -2.59
C TRP A 42 6.32 17.26 -1.25
N LYS A 43 7.36 17.68 -0.52
CA LYS A 43 7.68 17.16 0.83
C LYS A 43 6.53 17.35 1.80
N GLU A 44 5.88 18.52 1.78
CA GLU A 44 4.70 18.78 2.61
C GLU A 44 3.52 17.89 2.25
N LYS A 45 3.32 17.60 0.96
CA LYS A 45 2.22 16.76 0.46
C LYS A 45 2.51 15.27 0.56
N GLY A 46 3.76 14.87 0.55
CA GLY A 46 4.18 13.46 0.51
C GLY A 46 4.12 12.81 -0.87
N TYR A 47 3.82 13.57 -1.94
CA TYR A 47 3.79 13.09 -3.32
C TYR A 47 4.05 14.23 -4.32
N VAL A 48 4.38 13.86 -5.56
CA VAL A 48 4.56 14.82 -6.66
C VAL A 48 3.23 15.11 -7.32
N ASP A 49 2.81 16.38 -7.32
CA ASP A 49 1.55 16.87 -7.90
C ASP A 49 1.73 17.73 -9.16
N GLU A 50 2.80 17.48 -9.90
CA GLU A 50 3.06 18.23 -11.13
C GLU A 50 2.04 17.90 -12.24
N PRO A 51 1.63 18.92 -13.01
CA PRO A 51 0.70 18.74 -14.10
C PRO A 51 1.21 17.74 -15.16
N ILE A 52 0.31 16.88 -15.59
CA ILE A 52 0.58 15.92 -16.65
C ILE A 52 0.15 16.54 -17.99
N PRO A 53 0.95 16.43 -19.06
CA PRO A 53 0.58 16.93 -20.38
C PRO A 53 -0.74 16.31 -20.87
N ALA A 54 -1.64 17.14 -21.37
CA ALA A 54 -2.91 16.66 -21.91
C ALA A 54 -2.69 15.71 -23.10
N GLY A 55 -3.42 14.61 -23.12
CA GLY A 55 -3.35 13.59 -24.18
C GLY A 55 -2.15 12.66 -24.11
N LEU A 56 -1.36 12.70 -23.04
CA LEU A 56 -0.26 11.76 -22.83
C LEU A 56 -0.81 10.36 -22.53
N ASP A 57 -0.32 9.35 -23.25
CA ASP A 57 -0.53 7.95 -22.88
C ASP A 57 0.38 7.60 -21.67
N LEU A 58 -0.20 7.68 -20.48
CA LEU A 58 0.54 7.45 -19.21
C LEU A 58 1.12 6.04 -19.15
N LYS A 59 0.40 5.03 -19.61
CA LYS A 59 0.89 3.64 -19.56
C LYS A 59 2.12 3.46 -20.46
N ALA A 60 2.06 3.97 -21.67
CA ALA A 60 3.20 3.92 -22.59
C ALA A 60 4.41 4.70 -22.07
N GLU A 61 4.17 5.88 -21.49
CA GLU A 61 5.24 6.74 -20.99
C GLU A 61 5.89 6.18 -19.72
N ILE A 62 5.11 5.61 -18.80
CA ILE A 62 5.62 4.90 -17.62
C ILE A 62 6.51 3.74 -18.07
N ARG A 63 6.07 2.92 -19.03
CA ARG A 63 6.87 1.82 -19.57
C ARG A 63 8.17 2.30 -20.22
N ARG A 64 8.13 3.40 -20.96
CA ARG A 64 9.32 4.01 -21.55
C ARG A 64 10.33 4.42 -20.47
N MET A 65 9.85 5.13 -19.43
CA MET A 65 10.70 5.57 -18.30
C MET A 65 11.28 4.40 -17.51
N CYS A 66 10.49 3.34 -17.27
CA CYS A 66 10.99 2.14 -16.60
C CYS A 66 12.17 1.52 -17.37
N LYS A 67 12.03 1.42 -18.69
CA LYS A 67 13.11 0.89 -19.54
C LYS A 67 14.36 1.79 -19.55
N GLU A 68 14.18 3.10 -19.65
CA GLU A 68 15.30 4.07 -19.68
C GLU A 68 16.06 4.14 -18.34
N LYS A 69 15.34 4.00 -17.23
CA LYS A 69 15.88 4.14 -15.88
C LYS A 69 16.26 2.81 -15.23
N ASN A 70 16.15 1.70 -15.94
CA ASN A 70 16.27 0.36 -15.37
C ASN A 70 15.40 0.19 -14.10
N ALA A 71 14.12 0.54 -14.21
CA ALA A 71 13.16 0.51 -13.11
C ALA A 71 12.17 -0.64 -13.25
N ILE A 72 11.77 -1.24 -12.12
CA ILE A 72 10.74 -2.26 -12.02
C ILE A 72 9.56 -1.71 -11.19
N ILE A 73 8.33 -2.03 -11.60
CA ILE A 73 7.11 -1.70 -10.85
C ILE A 73 6.62 -2.97 -10.15
N LEU A 74 6.55 -2.90 -8.84
CA LEU A 74 5.99 -3.94 -7.97
C LEU A 74 4.66 -3.45 -7.42
N ALA A 75 3.55 -4.16 -7.68
CA ALA A 75 2.23 -3.77 -7.22
C ALA A 75 1.60 -4.82 -6.30
N HIS A 76 1.02 -4.35 -5.20
CA HIS A 76 0.24 -5.22 -4.33
C HIS A 76 -1.13 -5.51 -4.94
N TYR A 77 -1.69 -6.70 -4.71
CA TYR A 77 -3.03 -7.11 -5.15
C TYR A 77 -4.15 -6.13 -4.75
N TYR A 78 -3.94 -5.29 -3.73
CA TYR A 78 -4.94 -4.35 -3.22
C TYR A 78 -4.86 -2.96 -3.87
N THR A 79 -3.95 -2.74 -4.81
CA THR A 79 -3.93 -1.51 -5.61
C THR A 79 -5.01 -1.54 -6.69
N GLU A 80 -5.27 -0.41 -7.31
CA GLU A 80 -6.20 -0.35 -8.45
C GLU A 80 -5.74 -1.25 -9.60
N GLY A 81 -6.70 -1.87 -10.32
CA GLY A 81 -6.42 -2.77 -11.43
C GLY A 81 -5.52 -2.16 -12.51
N VAL A 82 -5.64 -0.85 -12.75
CA VAL A 82 -4.79 -0.14 -13.72
C VAL A 82 -3.29 -0.18 -13.32
N LEU A 83 -2.99 -0.18 -12.03
CA LEU A 83 -1.62 -0.31 -11.51
C LEU A 83 -1.13 -1.76 -11.58
N GLN A 84 -2.02 -2.71 -11.27
CA GLN A 84 -1.72 -4.14 -11.44
C GLN A 84 -1.38 -4.46 -12.90
N ASP A 85 -2.10 -3.87 -13.87
CA ASP A 85 -1.86 -4.06 -15.30
C ASP A 85 -0.52 -3.51 -15.81
N ILE A 86 -0.03 -2.44 -15.19
CA ILE A 86 1.27 -1.86 -15.56
C ILE A 86 2.44 -2.41 -14.73
N ALA A 87 2.18 -3.20 -13.69
CA ALA A 87 3.23 -3.76 -12.87
C ALA A 87 4.03 -4.85 -13.61
N ASP A 88 5.31 -4.94 -13.31
CA ASP A 88 6.16 -6.05 -13.78
C ASP A 88 5.93 -7.30 -12.94
N PHE A 89 5.48 -7.11 -11.70
CA PHE A 89 5.07 -8.18 -10.81
C PHE A 89 3.94 -7.71 -9.88
N VAL A 90 2.88 -8.53 -9.79
CA VAL A 90 1.76 -8.34 -8.87
C VAL A 90 1.80 -9.46 -7.83
N GLY A 91 1.68 -9.12 -6.55
CA GLY A 91 1.79 -10.11 -5.50
C GLY A 91 1.29 -9.65 -4.13
N ASP A 92 1.32 -10.58 -3.17
CA ASP A 92 1.21 -10.25 -1.75
C ASP A 92 2.55 -9.74 -1.19
N SER A 93 2.57 -9.35 0.09
CA SER A 93 3.78 -8.78 0.72
C SER A 93 5.00 -9.71 0.66
N LEU A 94 4.81 -11.05 0.73
CA LEU A 94 5.91 -12.00 0.64
C LEU A 94 6.47 -12.07 -0.79
N GLY A 95 5.59 -12.24 -1.77
CA GLY A 95 5.96 -12.29 -3.18
C GLY A 95 6.69 -11.03 -3.63
N LEU A 96 6.20 -9.84 -3.20
CA LEU A 96 6.83 -8.56 -3.51
C LEU A 96 8.22 -8.42 -2.89
N ALA A 97 8.40 -8.84 -1.62
CA ALA A 97 9.71 -8.83 -0.96
C ALA A 97 10.70 -9.80 -1.65
N GLN A 98 10.23 -11.00 -2.04
CA GLN A 98 11.04 -11.97 -2.78
C GLN A 98 11.45 -11.44 -4.16
N GLN A 99 10.55 -10.77 -4.86
CA GLN A 99 10.82 -10.19 -6.17
C GLN A 99 11.79 -9.01 -6.07
N ALA A 100 11.63 -8.14 -5.06
CA ALA A 100 12.56 -7.05 -4.79
C ALA A 100 13.98 -7.56 -4.55
N ALA A 101 14.13 -8.63 -3.76
CA ALA A 101 15.43 -9.22 -3.45
C ALA A 101 16.12 -9.87 -4.68
N LYS A 102 15.37 -10.24 -5.72
CA LYS A 102 15.88 -10.95 -6.91
C LYS A 102 16.13 -10.03 -8.12
N THR A 103 15.52 -8.86 -8.16
CA THR A 103 15.60 -7.99 -9.35
C THR A 103 16.98 -7.38 -9.53
N ASP A 104 17.41 -7.24 -10.78
CA ASP A 104 18.63 -6.50 -11.17
C ASP A 104 18.35 -5.02 -11.47
N ALA A 105 17.10 -4.57 -11.37
CA ALA A 105 16.72 -3.17 -11.58
C ALA A 105 17.41 -2.24 -10.57
N ASP A 106 17.76 -1.03 -11.01
CA ASP A 106 18.35 0.01 -10.16
C ASP A 106 17.30 0.74 -9.32
N ILE A 107 16.09 0.83 -9.85
CA ILE A 107 14.94 1.52 -9.23
C ILE A 107 13.79 0.53 -9.01
N ILE A 108 13.25 0.52 -7.81
CA ILE A 108 12.04 -0.22 -7.47
C ILE A 108 10.93 0.80 -7.19
N VAL A 109 9.87 0.79 -7.99
CA VAL A 109 8.64 1.54 -7.72
C VAL A 109 7.67 0.61 -7.01
N MET A 110 7.44 0.85 -5.71
CA MET A 110 6.55 0.03 -4.89
C MET A 110 5.15 0.66 -4.88
N CYS A 111 4.22 0.11 -5.67
CA CYS A 111 2.80 0.45 -5.62
C CYS A 111 2.13 -0.35 -4.51
N GLY A 112 2.02 0.27 -3.36
CA GLY A 112 1.51 -0.31 -2.12
C GLY A 112 1.60 0.68 -0.98
N VAL A 113 1.78 0.20 0.25
CA VAL A 113 1.86 1.04 1.45
C VAL A 113 3.30 1.17 1.95
N HIS A 114 3.54 2.20 2.76
CA HIS A 114 4.85 2.66 3.19
C HIS A 114 5.78 1.55 3.73
N PHE A 115 5.28 0.67 4.61
CA PHE A 115 6.11 -0.39 5.19
C PHE A 115 6.63 -1.41 4.15
N MET A 116 5.96 -1.55 3.00
CA MET A 116 6.42 -2.39 1.89
C MET A 116 7.64 -1.75 1.21
N GLY A 117 7.59 -0.43 1.02
CA GLY A 117 8.75 0.34 0.56
C GLY A 117 9.93 0.24 1.53
N GLU A 118 9.70 0.36 2.85
CA GLU A 118 10.74 0.16 3.87
C GLU A 118 11.34 -1.25 3.79
N THR A 119 10.50 -2.29 3.65
CA THR A 119 10.97 -3.69 3.52
C THR A 119 11.86 -3.85 2.29
N ASN A 120 11.45 -3.27 1.15
CA ASN A 120 12.25 -3.30 -0.08
C ASN A 120 13.57 -2.53 0.08
N LYS A 121 13.55 -1.36 0.76
CA LYS A 121 14.77 -0.58 1.01
C LYS A 121 15.75 -1.30 1.95
N ILE A 122 15.24 -1.98 2.97
CA ILE A 122 16.06 -2.79 3.89
C ILE A 122 16.72 -3.96 3.15
N LEU A 123 15.98 -4.66 2.29
CA LEU A 123 16.51 -5.78 1.49
C LEU A 123 17.45 -5.33 0.38
N CYS A 124 17.24 -4.14 -0.17
CA CYS A 124 17.95 -3.61 -1.33
C CYS A 124 18.55 -2.22 -1.03
N PRO A 125 19.49 -2.10 -0.06
CA PRO A 125 19.98 -0.80 0.42
C PRO A 125 20.63 0.06 -0.67
N ASN A 126 21.21 -0.57 -1.70
CA ASN A 126 21.89 0.10 -2.80
C ASN A 126 20.94 0.52 -3.93
N LYS A 127 19.67 0.11 -3.91
CA LYS A 127 18.68 0.47 -4.92
C LYS A 127 17.90 1.71 -4.48
N MET A 128 17.44 2.48 -5.45
CA MET A 128 16.45 3.53 -5.20
C MET A 128 15.07 2.87 -5.05
N VAL A 129 14.43 3.06 -3.91
CA VAL A 129 13.07 2.60 -3.67
C VAL A 129 12.14 3.80 -3.66
N LEU A 130 11.22 3.83 -4.60
CA LEU A 130 10.22 4.86 -4.79
C LEU A 130 8.84 4.35 -4.35
N VAL A 131 8.05 5.22 -3.73
CA VAL A 131 6.63 4.99 -3.47
C VAL A 131 5.83 6.16 -4.07
N PRO A 132 4.67 5.93 -4.70
CA PRO A 132 3.92 7.00 -5.35
C PRO A 132 3.38 8.06 -4.39
N ASP A 133 3.16 7.70 -3.12
CA ASP A 133 2.64 8.58 -2.07
C ASP A 133 3.11 8.14 -0.69
N LEU A 134 3.76 9.04 0.05
CA LEU A 134 4.21 8.76 1.44
C LEU A 134 3.04 8.67 2.44
N ASN A 135 1.86 9.22 2.10
CA ASN A 135 0.67 9.11 2.95
C ASN A 135 -0.02 7.74 2.80
N ALA A 136 0.43 6.91 1.87
CA ALA A 136 -0.01 5.53 1.75
C ALA A 136 0.55 4.70 2.93
N THR A 137 0.07 4.98 4.15
CA THR A 137 0.40 4.30 5.38
C THR A 137 -0.38 2.98 5.54
N CYS A 138 -0.42 2.41 6.72
CA CYS A 138 -1.21 1.21 7.01
C CYS A 138 -1.75 1.30 8.43
N SER A 139 -3.08 1.26 8.59
CA SER A 139 -3.72 1.33 9.92
C SER A 139 -3.22 0.25 10.88
N LEU A 140 -2.91 -0.93 10.35
CA LEU A 140 -2.35 -2.02 11.13
C LEU A 140 -0.94 -1.70 11.62
N ALA A 141 -0.08 -1.15 10.75
CA ALA A 141 1.26 -0.70 11.15
C ALA A 141 1.20 0.47 12.16
N GLU A 142 0.26 1.39 11.97
CA GLU A 142 0.02 2.53 12.88
C GLU A 142 -0.50 2.07 14.25
N SER A 143 -1.24 0.96 14.32
CA SER A 143 -1.72 0.37 15.59
C SER A 143 -0.61 -0.22 16.45
N CYS A 144 0.64 -0.26 15.94
CA CYS A 144 1.80 -0.80 16.65
C CYS A 144 2.98 0.21 16.65
N PRO A 145 2.89 1.31 17.41
CA PRO A 145 3.99 2.26 17.55
C PRO A 145 5.23 1.58 18.14
N ALA A 146 6.40 1.82 17.55
CA ALA A 146 7.63 1.12 17.91
C ALA A 146 8.03 1.29 19.39
N ASP A 147 7.83 2.50 19.95
CA ASP A 147 8.16 2.78 21.36
C ASP A 147 7.25 2.03 22.33
N GLU A 148 5.97 1.88 21.99
CA GLU A 148 5.01 1.13 22.80
C GLU A 148 5.26 -0.37 22.66
N PHE A 149 5.52 -0.85 21.45
CA PHE A 149 5.86 -2.24 21.19
C PHE A 149 7.17 -2.64 21.90
N LYS A 150 8.17 -1.75 21.92
CA LYS A 150 9.40 -1.96 22.67
C LYS A 150 9.13 -2.17 24.16
N LYS A 151 8.32 -1.31 24.78
CA LYS A 151 7.93 -1.46 26.20
C LYS A 151 7.20 -2.77 26.45
N PHE A 152 6.33 -3.17 25.51
CA PHE A 152 5.60 -4.44 25.60
C PHE A 152 6.55 -5.63 25.56
N VAL A 153 7.53 -5.64 24.67
CA VAL A 153 8.56 -6.70 24.58
C VAL A 153 9.43 -6.72 25.85
N GLU A 154 9.90 -5.57 26.32
CA GLU A 154 10.72 -5.45 27.53
C GLU A 154 10.00 -5.91 28.81
N ALA A 155 8.67 -5.76 28.86
CA ALA A 155 7.85 -6.26 29.97
C ALA A 155 7.70 -7.79 29.98
N HIS A 156 8.11 -8.49 28.92
CA HIS A 156 7.98 -9.95 28.77
C HIS A 156 9.34 -10.60 28.46
N PRO A 157 10.30 -10.57 29.40
CA PRO A 157 11.62 -11.14 29.17
C PRO A 157 11.56 -12.65 28.91
N GLY A 158 12.38 -13.12 27.96
CA GLY A 158 12.43 -14.53 27.55
C GLY A 158 11.39 -14.93 26.50
N TYR A 159 10.55 -14.00 26.05
CA TYR A 159 9.72 -14.23 24.87
C TYR A 159 10.50 -13.95 23.59
N GLN A 160 10.24 -14.74 22.55
CA GLN A 160 10.73 -14.46 21.20
C GLN A 160 9.65 -13.69 20.42
N VAL A 161 10.09 -12.73 19.62
CA VAL A 161 9.19 -11.78 18.94
C VAL A 161 8.99 -12.21 17.50
N VAL A 162 7.76 -12.53 17.15
CA VAL A 162 7.29 -12.79 15.79
C VAL A 162 6.44 -11.61 15.35
N SER A 163 6.91 -10.84 14.37
CA SER A 163 6.15 -9.68 13.89
C SER A 163 5.61 -9.93 12.48
N TYR A 164 4.35 -9.59 12.31
CA TYR A 164 3.74 -9.52 11.00
C TYR A 164 4.40 -8.40 10.17
N VAL A 165 4.57 -8.62 8.86
CA VAL A 165 5.27 -7.69 7.97
C VAL A 165 4.64 -6.29 7.91
N ASN A 166 3.35 -6.18 8.25
CA ASN A 166 2.59 -4.93 8.31
C ASN A 166 2.99 -4.10 9.55
N THR A 167 4.25 -3.77 9.64
CA THR A 167 4.88 -2.99 10.71
C THR A 167 5.92 -2.05 10.12
N THR A 168 6.30 -1.01 10.86
CA THR A 168 7.39 -0.11 10.48
C THR A 168 8.75 -0.82 10.55
N ALA A 169 9.75 -0.27 9.88
CA ALA A 169 11.15 -0.71 10.00
C ALA A 169 11.62 -0.72 11.47
N ALA A 170 11.19 0.25 12.27
CA ALA A 170 11.53 0.35 13.68
C ALA A 170 10.99 -0.82 14.53
N VAL A 171 9.77 -1.31 14.24
CA VAL A 171 9.21 -2.51 14.88
C VAL A 171 9.95 -3.76 14.40
N LYS A 172 10.26 -3.87 13.11
CA LYS A 172 11.06 -4.97 12.56
C LYS A 172 12.44 -5.08 13.22
N ALA A 173 13.04 -3.94 13.62
CA ALA A 173 14.30 -3.89 14.35
C ALA A 173 14.22 -4.41 15.82
N LEU A 174 13.01 -4.67 16.33
CA LEU A 174 12.73 -5.27 17.65
C LEU A 174 12.31 -6.75 17.55
N THR A 175 12.40 -7.36 16.38
CA THR A 175 11.77 -8.63 16.02
C THR A 175 12.82 -9.72 15.83
N ASP A 176 12.52 -10.96 16.21
CA ASP A 176 13.38 -12.13 15.95
C ASP A 176 13.12 -12.75 14.59
N VAL A 177 11.86 -12.72 14.12
CA VAL A 177 11.48 -13.14 12.78
C VAL A 177 10.23 -12.40 12.30
N VAL A 178 10.28 -11.90 11.07
CA VAL A 178 9.10 -11.34 10.38
C VAL A 178 8.30 -12.47 9.75
N VAL A 179 6.98 -12.32 9.67
CA VAL A 179 6.09 -13.25 8.97
C VAL A 179 5.10 -12.50 8.09
N THR A 180 4.50 -13.21 7.13
CA THR A 180 3.34 -12.75 6.36
C THR A 180 2.18 -13.70 6.59
N SER A 181 0.97 -13.34 6.13
CA SER A 181 -0.17 -14.27 6.17
C SER A 181 0.09 -15.58 5.41
N SER A 182 1.00 -15.56 4.43
CA SER A 182 1.37 -16.75 3.65
C SER A 182 2.24 -17.76 4.41
N ASN A 183 3.03 -17.33 5.37
CA ASN A 183 4.06 -18.16 6.00
C ASN A 183 3.99 -18.20 7.55
N ALA A 184 3.12 -17.41 8.19
CA ALA A 184 3.10 -17.26 9.65
C ALA A 184 2.94 -18.60 10.38
N LYS A 185 2.01 -19.45 9.95
CA LYS A 185 1.81 -20.77 10.54
C LYS A 185 3.09 -21.62 10.43
N LYS A 186 3.63 -21.77 9.22
CA LYS A 186 4.87 -22.53 8.94
C LYS A 186 6.03 -22.06 9.82
N ILE A 187 6.23 -20.74 9.92
CA ILE A 187 7.34 -20.17 10.68
C ILE A 187 7.12 -20.34 12.20
N VAL A 188 5.92 -20.09 12.70
CA VAL A 188 5.59 -20.29 14.11
C VAL A 188 5.78 -21.76 14.54
N GLU A 189 5.49 -22.71 13.66
CA GLU A 189 5.70 -24.15 13.91
C GLU A 189 7.20 -24.54 14.00
N THR A 190 8.12 -23.73 13.47
CA THR A 190 9.56 -24.00 13.59
C THR A 190 10.11 -23.79 15.01
N PHE A 191 9.41 -23.01 15.83
CA PHE A 191 9.84 -22.80 17.23
C PHE A 191 9.49 -24.02 18.11
N PRO A 192 10.28 -24.31 19.16
CA PRO A 192 9.91 -25.34 20.15
C PRO A 192 8.50 -25.13 20.68
N LYS A 193 7.77 -26.21 20.98
CA LYS A 193 6.35 -26.10 21.38
C LYS A 193 6.14 -25.33 22.69
N ASP A 194 7.11 -25.34 23.56
CA ASP A 194 7.15 -24.64 24.85
C ASP A 194 7.73 -23.22 24.74
N ALA A 195 8.18 -22.81 23.55
CA ALA A 195 8.69 -21.46 23.34
C ALA A 195 7.61 -20.42 23.62
N LYS A 196 7.98 -19.42 24.42
CA LYS A 196 7.13 -18.27 24.69
C LYS A 196 7.27 -17.28 23.53
N LEU A 197 6.18 -16.99 22.86
CA LEU A 197 6.16 -16.13 21.67
C LEU A 197 5.27 -14.89 21.91
N ILE A 198 5.76 -13.72 21.51
CA ILE A 198 4.95 -12.53 21.24
C ILE A 198 4.61 -12.54 19.76
N PHE A 199 3.36 -12.23 19.42
CA PHE A 199 2.91 -12.04 18.03
C PHE A 199 2.23 -10.68 17.88
N GLY A 200 2.61 -9.92 16.88
CA GLY A 200 2.00 -8.63 16.55
C GLY A 200 2.32 -8.16 15.13
N PRO A 201 1.61 -7.14 14.66
CA PRO A 201 0.56 -6.39 15.35
C PRO A 201 -0.87 -6.93 15.15
N ASP A 202 -1.17 -7.86 14.23
CA ASP A 202 -2.55 -8.28 14.00
C ASP A 202 -3.03 -9.32 15.01
N TYR A 203 -4.00 -8.91 15.85
CA TYR A 203 -4.62 -9.75 16.85
C TYR A 203 -5.42 -10.92 16.24
N ASN A 204 -6.14 -10.67 15.15
CA ASN A 204 -6.98 -11.69 14.51
C ASN A 204 -6.11 -12.75 13.84
N LEU A 205 -5.09 -12.36 13.09
CA LEU A 205 -4.11 -13.30 12.53
C LEU A 205 -3.41 -14.09 13.64
N GLY A 206 -2.99 -13.43 14.72
CA GLY A 206 -2.38 -14.09 15.88
C GLY A 206 -3.29 -15.14 16.53
N ASN A 207 -4.57 -14.83 16.71
CA ASN A 207 -5.58 -15.79 17.22
C ASN A 207 -5.80 -16.94 16.24
N TYR A 208 -5.88 -16.66 14.94
CA TYR A 208 -5.98 -17.70 13.92
C TYR A 208 -4.78 -18.66 13.99
N ILE A 209 -3.55 -18.13 14.05
CA ILE A 209 -2.35 -18.97 14.18
C ILE A 209 -2.33 -19.74 15.50
N ASN A 210 -2.74 -19.13 16.62
CA ASN A 210 -2.88 -19.83 17.89
C ASN A 210 -3.83 -21.03 17.78
N SER A 211 -4.98 -20.85 17.14
CA SER A 211 -5.97 -21.94 16.95
C SER A 211 -5.44 -23.05 16.04
N GLU A 212 -4.74 -22.69 14.97
CA GLU A 212 -4.20 -23.64 13.99
C GLU A 212 -3.00 -24.45 14.51
N THR A 213 -2.20 -23.86 15.40
CA THR A 213 -0.97 -24.49 15.91
C THR A 213 -1.11 -25.07 17.32
N GLY A 214 -2.23 -24.78 18.00
CA GLY A 214 -2.44 -25.12 19.41
C GLY A 214 -1.53 -24.35 20.37
N ARG A 215 -0.99 -23.21 19.93
CA ARG A 215 -0.14 -22.34 20.75
C ARG A 215 -0.97 -21.31 21.52
N ASN A 216 -0.33 -20.68 22.49
CA ASN A 216 -0.90 -19.57 23.24
C ASN A 216 0.12 -18.42 23.23
N MET A 217 0.36 -17.84 22.04
CA MET A 217 1.23 -16.68 21.89
C MET A 217 0.61 -15.47 22.57
N LEU A 218 1.45 -14.62 23.14
CA LEU A 218 1.03 -13.33 23.65
C LEU A 218 0.84 -12.37 22.47
N LEU A 219 -0.36 -11.82 22.33
CA LEU A 219 -0.73 -11.05 21.17
C LEU A 219 -0.72 -9.54 21.46
N TRP A 220 -0.17 -8.77 20.55
CA TRP A 220 -0.37 -7.32 20.49
C TRP A 220 -1.81 -7.02 20.03
N ASN A 221 -2.46 -6.04 20.65
CA ASN A 221 -3.85 -5.69 20.36
C ASN A 221 -3.93 -4.64 19.24
N GLY A 222 -3.68 -5.05 18.00
CA GLY A 222 -3.85 -4.24 16.80
C GLY A 222 -4.65 -4.99 15.73
N GLY A 223 -5.23 -4.29 14.76
CA GLY A 223 -6.06 -4.88 13.73
C GLY A 223 -6.12 -4.07 12.45
N CYS A 224 -6.42 -4.73 11.34
CA CYS A 224 -6.60 -4.11 10.05
C CYS A 224 -8.02 -3.54 9.93
N HIS A 225 -8.15 -2.22 9.73
CA HIS A 225 -9.45 -1.54 9.66
C HIS A 225 -10.35 -2.06 8.52
N VAL A 226 -9.78 -2.66 7.47
CA VAL A 226 -10.54 -3.28 6.38
C VAL A 226 -11.09 -4.64 6.84
N HIS A 227 -10.21 -5.54 7.32
CA HIS A 227 -10.58 -6.91 7.62
C HIS A 227 -11.46 -7.05 8.88
N GLU A 228 -11.37 -6.10 9.82
CA GLU A 228 -12.24 -6.09 11.00
C GLU A 228 -13.69 -5.70 10.70
N ARG A 229 -13.97 -5.09 9.56
CA ARG A 229 -15.29 -4.54 9.22
C ARG A 229 -16.19 -5.47 8.41
N PHE A 230 -15.74 -6.65 8.02
CA PHE A 230 -16.57 -7.59 7.28
C PHE A 230 -17.78 -8.03 8.11
N SER A 231 -18.99 -7.94 7.51
CA SER A 231 -20.23 -8.28 8.16
C SER A 231 -20.50 -9.79 8.17
N VAL A 232 -20.69 -10.32 9.37
CA VAL A 232 -21.11 -11.73 9.55
C VAL A 232 -22.53 -11.93 9.00
N GLU A 233 -23.43 -10.99 9.26
CA GLU A 233 -24.84 -11.02 8.85
C GLU A 233 -24.95 -11.07 7.33
N LYS A 234 -24.27 -10.14 6.65
CA LYS A 234 -24.26 -10.09 5.17
C LYS A 234 -23.58 -11.30 4.54
N LEU A 235 -22.53 -11.83 5.17
CA LEU A 235 -21.90 -13.07 4.70
C LEU A 235 -22.88 -14.25 4.81
N VAL A 236 -23.64 -14.35 5.89
CA VAL A 236 -24.67 -15.40 6.07
C VAL A 236 -25.80 -15.23 5.04
N GLU A 237 -26.22 -14.00 4.75
CA GLU A 237 -27.21 -13.72 3.69
C GLU A 237 -26.71 -14.18 2.33
N LEU A 238 -25.49 -13.80 1.95
CA LEU A 238 -24.86 -14.22 0.69
C LEU A 238 -24.67 -15.73 0.59
N LYS A 239 -24.34 -16.42 1.70
CA LYS A 239 -24.28 -17.89 1.71
C LYS A 239 -25.64 -18.53 1.46
N ARG A 240 -26.74 -17.92 1.85
CA ARG A 240 -28.10 -18.40 1.55
C ARG A 240 -28.49 -18.13 0.11
N GLU A 241 -28.09 -16.98 -0.43
CA GLU A 241 -28.34 -16.59 -1.82
C GLU A 241 -27.51 -17.44 -2.80
N TYR A 242 -26.24 -17.72 -2.44
CA TYR A 242 -25.30 -18.50 -3.24
C TYR A 242 -24.85 -19.77 -2.49
N PRO A 243 -25.75 -20.78 -2.30
CA PRO A 243 -25.50 -21.94 -1.41
C PRO A 243 -24.37 -22.85 -1.90
N LYS A 244 -23.95 -22.75 -3.16
CA LYS A 244 -22.83 -23.51 -3.75
C LYS A 244 -21.52 -22.73 -3.76
N ALA A 245 -21.55 -21.42 -3.47
CA ALA A 245 -20.36 -20.61 -3.46
C ALA A 245 -19.39 -21.01 -2.36
N LYS A 246 -18.10 -20.94 -2.64
CA LYS A 246 -17.03 -21.11 -1.67
C LYS A 246 -16.67 -19.77 -1.02
N VAL A 247 -16.50 -19.78 0.29
CA VAL A 247 -16.14 -18.58 1.07
C VAL A 247 -14.64 -18.53 1.26
N LEU A 248 -14.01 -17.53 0.68
CA LEU A 248 -12.56 -17.26 0.75
C LEU A 248 -12.30 -16.14 1.75
N VAL A 249 -11.59 -16.42 2.84
CA VAL A 249 -11.41 -15.48 3.95
C VAL A 249 -9.95 -15.22 4.24
N HIS A 250 -9.57 -13.94 4.37
CA HIS A 250 -8.25 -13.57 4.87
C HIS A 250 -8.16 -13.73 6.41
N PRO A 251 -7.07 -14.26 6.97
CA PRO A 251 -6.96 -14.55 8.41
C PRO A 251 -6.90 -13.31 9.32
N GLU A 252 -6.76 -12.09 8.77
CA GLU A 252 -6.94 -10.84 9.51
C GLU A 252 -8.41 -10.53 9.84
N CYS A 253 -9.36 -11.28 9.30
CA CYS A 253 -10.77 -11.12 9.61
C CYS A 253 -11.08 -11.60 11.03
N ARG A 254 -12.12 -10.98 11.63
CA ARG A 254 -12.62 -11.41 12.95
C ARG A 254 -12.92 -12.91 12.98
N GLY A 255 -12.61 -13.57 14.08
CA GLY A 255 -12.81 -15.03 14.23
C GLY A 255 -14.22 -15.54 13.93
N ALA A 256 -15.25 -14.70 14.11
CA ALA A 256 -16.63 -15.04 13.74
C ALA A 256 -16.80 -15.17 12.20
N VAL A 257 -16.11 -14.35 11.42
CA VAL A 257 -16.08 -14.41 9.95
C VAL A 257 -15.26 -15.62 9.50
N VAL A 258 -14.08 -15.82 10.09
CA VAL A 258 -13.17 -16.94 9.78
C VAL A 258 -13.87 -18.29 9.96
N LYS A 259 -14.74 -18.46 10.98
CA LYS A 259 -15.53 -19.68 11.21
C LYS A 259 -16.53 -20.00 10.09
N LEU A 260 -16.88 -19.06 9.25
CA LEU A 260 -17.80 -19.25 8.12
C LEU A 260 -17.07 -19.59 6.80
N ALA A 261 -15.74 -19.59 6.81
CA ALA A 261 -14.91 -19.82 5.65
C ALA A 261 -14.92 -21.28 5.19
N ASP A 262 -14.87 -21.48 3.88
CA ASP A 262 -14.45 -22.74 3.28
C ASP A 262 -12.93 -22.82 3.16
N VAL A 263 -12.29 -21.65 2.91
CA VAL A 263 -10.83 -21.52 2.81
C VAL A 263 -10.36 -20.26 3.55
N VAL A 264 -9.35 -20.42 4.39
CA VAL A 264 -8.65 -19.31 5.04
C VAL A 264 -7.23 -19.30 4.55
N GLY A 265 -6.78 -18.13 4.06
CA GLY A 265 -5.42 -18.01 3.53
C GLY A 265 -5.01 -16.59 3.20
N SER A 266 -3.73 -16.42 2.87
CA SER A 266 -3.22 -15.16 2.35
C SER A 266 -3.89 -14.79 1.02
N THR A 267 -3.77 -13.54 0.61
CA THR A 267 -4.32 -13.06 -0.67
C THR A 267 -3.88 -13.93 -1.85
N ALA A 268 -2.59 -14.30 -1.91
CA ALA A 268 -2.07 -15.20 -2.94
C ALA A 268 -2.68 -16.60 -2.85
N ALA A 269 -2.82 -17.16 -1.65
CA ALA A 269 -3.42 -18.48 -1.45
C ALA A 269 -4.90 -18.51 -1.87
N LEU A 270 -5.66 -17.45 -1.58
CA LEU A 270 -7.05 -17.32 -2.01
C LEU A 270 -7.19 -17.24 -3.54
N LEU A 271 -6.30 -16.49 -4.20
CA LEU A 271 -6.25 -16.42 -5.66
C LEU A 271 -5.93 -17.79 -6.28
N HIS A 272 -4.89 -18.46 -5.80
CA HIS A 272 -4.51 -19.79 -6.32
C HIS A 272 -5.62 -20.82 -6.10
N TYR A 273 -6.26 -20.81 -4.92
CA TYR A 273 -7.41 -21.68 -4.69
C TYR A 273 -8.55 -21.41 -5.67
N ALA A 274 -8.84 -20.14 -5.96
CA ALA A 274 -9.87 -19.79 -6.93
C ALA A 274 -9.52 -20.26 -8.35
N ILE A 275 -8.24 -20.22 -8.75
CA ILE A 275 -7.74 -20.71 -10.05
C ILE A 275 -7.91 -22.24 -10.14
N ASP A 276 -7.48 -22.97 -9.11
CA ASP A 276 -7.39 -24.44 -9.12
C ASP A 276 -8.73 -25.13 -8.81
N SER A 277 -9.71 -24.40 -8.28
CA SER A 277 -11.00 -24.94 -7.85
C SER A 277 -11.95 -25.17 -9.03
N ASP A 278 -12.73 -26.24 -8.99
CA ASP A 278 -13.85 -26.49 -9.91
C ASP A 278 -15.11 -25.65 -9.57
N CYS A 279 -15.06 -24.82 -8.52
CA CYS A 279 -16.18 -23.97 -8.13
C CYS A 279 -16.27 -22.74 -9.04
N ASP A 280 -17.49 -22.39 -9.45
CA ASP A 280 -17.74 -21.26 -10.34
C ASP A 280 -18.01 -19.94 -9.60
N THR A 281 -18.34 -19.99 -8.30
CA THR A 281 -18.76 -18.81 -7.54
C THR A 281 -18.06 -18.76 -6.20
N PHE A 282 -17.52 -17.57 -5.86
CA PHE A 282 -16.77 -17.33 -4.64
C PHE A 282 -17.28 -16.10 -3.91
N LEU A 283 -17.48 -16.20 -2.61
CA LEU A 283 -17.68 -15.08 -1.70
C LEU A 283 -16.31 -14.66 -1.17
N VAL A 284 -15.85 -13.49 -1.55
CA VAL A 284 -14.49 -13.01 -1.27
C VAL A 284 -14.50 -12.08 -0.06
N VAL A 285 -13.82 -12.51 1.01
CA VAL A 285 -13.76 -11.81 2.30
C VAL A 285 -12.33 -11.35 2.54
N THR A 286 -11.88 -10.43 1.69
CA THR A 286 -10.63 -9.68 1.79
C THR A 286 -10.78 -8.38 1.00
N GLU A 287 -9.75 -7.56 0.97
CA GLU A 287 -9.74 -6.29 0.24
C GLU A 287 -10.04 -6.51 -1.25
N SER A 288 -10.90 -5.66 -1.80
CA SER A 288 -11.53 -5.89 -3.12
C SER A 288 -10.59 -5.77 -4.32
N GLY A 289 -9.41 -5.17 -4.18
CA GLY A 289 -8.43 -5.04 -5.27
C GLY A 289 -7.97 -6.38 -5.84
N ILE A 290 -8.01 -7.46 -5.04
CA ILE A 290 -7.69 -8.82 -5.51
C ILE A 290 -8.64 -9.32 -6.60
N LEU A 291 -9.87 -8.79 -6.65
CA LEU A 291 -10.87 -9.20 -7.64
C LEU A 291 -10.41 -8.95 -9.07
N HIS A 292 -9.55 -7.94 -9.29
CA HIS A 292 -8.98 -7.67 -10.60
C HIS A 292 -8.15 -8.87 -11.11
N GLU A 293 -7.22 -9.37 -10.30
CA GLU A 293 -6.42 -10.54 -10.67
C GLU A 293 -7.26 -11.85 -10.66
N MET A 294 -8.23 -12.00 -9.75
CA MET A 294 -9.14 -13.14 -9.78
C MET A 294 -9.94 -13.19 -11.09
N GLN A 295 -10.55 -12.07 -11.50
CA GLN A 295 -11.33 -12.00 -12.74
C GLN A 295 -10.47 -12.14 -13.99
N LYS A 296 -9.24 -11.61 -13.96
CA LYS A 296 -8.28 -11.71 -15.08
C LYS A 296 -7.80 -13.15 -15.28
N ASN A 297 -7.56 -13.90 -14.22
CA ASN A 297 -7.11 -15.30 -14.28
C ASN A 297 -8.26 -16.30 -14.50
N CYS A 298 -9.47 -15.95 -14.05
CA CYS A 298 -10.66 -16.81 -14.15
C CYS A 298 -11.85 -16.00 -14.65
N PRO A 299 -11.87 -15.57 -15.93
CA PRO A 299 -12.91 -14.69 -16.47
C PRO A 299 -14.31 -15.34 -16.49
N GLU A 300 -14.40 -16.67 -16.43
CA GLU A 300 -15.64 -17.44 -16.41
C GLU A 300 -16.24 -17.60 -15.00
N LYS A 301 -15.49 -17.25 -13.93
CA LYS A 301 -15.94 -17.42 -12.55
C LYS A 301 -16.54 -16.13 -11.98
N HIS A 302 -17.39 -16.29 -10.97
CA HIS A 302 -18.09 -15.21 -10.29
C HIS A 302 -17.45 -14.92 -8.93
N PHE A 303 -16.93 -13.73 -8.75
CA PHE A 303 -16.33 -13.27 -7.52
C PHE A 303 -17.20 -12.18 -6.89
N ILE A 304 -17.76 -12.48 -5.73
CA ILE A 304 -18.69 -11.60 -5.01
C ILE A 304 -17.98 -11.07 -3.76
N PRO A 305 -17.64 -9.76 -3.71
CA PRO A 305 -17.07 -9.17 -2.51
C PRO A 305 -18.11 -9.14 -1.39
N VAL A 306 -17.71 -9.59 -0.21
CA VAL A 306 -18.57 -9.48 0.97
C VAL A 306 -18.52 -8.03 1.50
N PRO A 307 -19.68 -7.38 1.72
CA PRO A 307 -19.69 -5.98 2.16
C PRO A 307 -19.35 -5.83 3.65
N PRO A 308 -18.94 -4.61 4.07
CA PRO A 308 -18.68 -4.26 5.47
C PRO A 308 -19.99 -4.14 6.30
N ASP A 309 -19.84 -4.02 7.62
CA ASP A 309 -20.94 -3.81 8.54
C ASP A 309 -21.71 -2.49 8.25
N ASP A 310 -21.00 -1.42 7.91
CA ASP A 310 -21.64 -0.20 7.45
C ASP A 310 -21.94 -0.27 5.94
N SER A 311 -23.12 0.22 5.55
CA SER A 311 -23.63 0.11 4.18
C SER A 311 -23.21 1.26 3.27
N THR A 312 -22.33 2.16 3.70
CA THR A 312 -21.96 3.37 2.94
C THR A 312 -21.01 3.04 1.79
N CYS A 313 -20.32 1.90 1.87
CA CYS A 313 -19.47 1.39 0.80
C CYS A 313 -19.83 -0.08 0.49
N GLY A 314 -20.09 -0.38 -0.77
CA GLY A 314 -20.44 -1.75 -1.20
C GLY A 314 -19.30 -2.76 -1.19
N CYS A 315 -18.07 -2.32 -0.95
CA CYS A 315 -16.86 -3.14 -0.92
C CYS A 315 -15.93 -2.68 0.21
N ASN A 316 -15.09 -3.60 0.68
CA ASN A 316 -14.03 -3.27 1.63
C ASN A 316 -12.75 -2.90 0.87
N GLU A 317 -12.53 -1.60 0.66
CA GLU A 317 -11.35 -1.06 0.00
C GLU A 317 -10.40 -0.43 1.02
N CYS A 318 -9.11 -0.60 0.79
CA CYS A 318 -8.07 0.03 1.58
C CYS A 318 -7.78 1.44 1.02
N ASN A 319 -8.24 2.48 1.71
CA ASN A 319 -8.02 3.87 1.32
C ASN A 319 -6.53 4.20 1.13
N PHE A 320 -5.64 3.59 1.90
CA PHE A 320 -4.19 3.81 1.78
C PHE A 320 -3.64 3.24 0.48
N MET A 321 -4.08 2.03 0.07
CA MET A 321 -3.67 1.43 -1.21
C MET A 321 -4.17 2.24 -2.41
N ARG A 322 -5.34 2.91 -2.29
CA ARG A 322 -5.93 3.78 -3.33
C ARG A 322 -5.22 5.13 -3.47
N LEU A 323 -4.31 5.50 -2.54
CA LEU A 323 -3.46 6.68 -2.71
C LEU A 323 -2.41 6.52 -3.81
N CYS A 324 -2.06 5.29 -4.16
CA CYS A 324 -1.23 5.01 -5.33
C CYS A 324 -2.11 5.11 -6.59
N THR A 325 -1.84 6.09 -7.47
CA THR A 325 -2.53 6.27 -8.74
C THR A 325 -1.56 6.24 -9.92
N LEU A 326 -2.08 6.06 -11.13
CA LEU A 326 -1.26 6.02 -12.35
C LEU A 326 -0.50 7.34 -12.55
N GLU A 327 -1.14 8.48 -12.26
CA GLU A 327 -0.57 9.81 -12.35
C GLU A 327 0.60 10.00 -11.36
N LYS A 328 0.42 9.50 -10.13
CA LYS A 328 1.49 9.55 -9.12
C LYS A 328 2.65 8.65 -9.50
N VAL A 329 2.41 7.45 -10.05
CA VAL A 329 3.49 6.58 -10.58
C VAL A 329 4.26 7.28 -11.70
N TYR A 330 3.58 7.93 -12.64
CA TYR A 330 4.21 8.70 -13.69
C TYR A 330 5.11 9.80 -13.13
N ASN A 331 4.56 10.63 -12.23
CA ASN A 331 5.29 11.73 -11.62
C ASN A 331 6.46 11.21 -10.75
N THR A 332 6.25 10.14 -10.02
CA THR A 332 7.30 9.51 -9.19
C THR A 332 8.49 9.05 -10.03
N LEU A 333 8.25 8.38 -11.15
CA LEU A 333 9.31 7.97 -12.08
C LEU A 333 9.98 9.17 -12.76
N ARG A 334 9.21 10.18 -13.14
CA ARG A 334 9.73 11.37 -13.81
C ARG A 334 10.68 12.18 -12.94
N TYR A 335 10.34 12.33 -11.66
CA TYR A 335 11.07 13.17 -10.72
C TYR A 335 11.95 12.39 -9.73
N GLU A 336 11.89 11.04 -9.76
CA GLU A 336 12.61 10.13 -8.86
C GLU A 336 12.34 10.45 -7.38
N TRP A 337 11.09 10.75 -7.09
CA TRP A 337 10.63 11.11 -5.74
C TRP A 337 9.13 10.76 -5.59
N PRO A 338 8.62 10.37 -4.42
CA PRO A 338 9.32 10.19 -3.12
C PRO A 338 10.19 8.94 -3.04
N THR A 339 11.32 9.06 -2.34
CA THR A 339 12.20 7.94 -2.01
C THR A 339 11.92 7.44 -0.59
N ILE A 340 12.06 6.16 -0.37
CA ILE A 340 12.06 5.56 0.96
C ILE A 340 13.50 5.54 1.50
N GLU A 341 13.65 6.09 2.71
CA GLU A 341 14.89 6.05 3.46
C GLU A 341 14.63 5.37 4.81
N VAL A 342 15.56 4.52 5.23
CA VAL A 342 15.53 3.86 6.54
C VAL A 342 16.84 4.19 7.25
N PRO A 343 16.80 4.66 8.51
CA PRO A 343 18.02 4.92 9.29
C PRO A 343 18.92 3.69 9.32
N ALA A 344 20.23 3.88 9.14
CA ALA A 344 21.18 2.78 8.95
C ALA A 344 21.19 1.78 10.13
N ASP A 345 21.12 2.28 11.37
CA ASP A 345 21.06 1.47 12.57
C ASP A 345 19.76 0.65 12.69
N VAL A 346 18.64 1.19 12.18
CA VAL A 346 17.37 0.48 12.10
C VAL A 346 17.42 -0.60 11.02
N ALA A 347 17.93 -0.25 9.83
CA ALA A 347 18.05 -1.17 8.71
C ALA A 347 18.94 -2.39 9.05
N GLU A 348 20.10 -2.17 9.71
CA GLU A 348 21.01 -3.24 10.15
C GLU A 348 20.35 -4.24 11.10
N ARG A 349 19.45 -3.78 11.98
CA ARG A 349 18.71 -4.65 12.89
C ARG A 349 17.52 -5.33 12.21
N ALA A 350 16.80 -4.59 11.36
CA ALA A 350 15.58 -5.06 10.72
C ALA A 350 15.83 -6.05 9.56
N VAL A 351 17.01 -6.05 8.94
CA VAL A 351 17.31 -6.94 7.81
C VAL A 351 17.31 -8.41 8.25
N LYS A 352 17.88 -8.73 9.42
CA LYS A 352 18.01 -10.11 9.90
C LYS A 352 16.67 -10.85 10.05
N PRO A 353 15.64 -10.27 10.74
CA PRO A 353 14.34 -10.94 10.85
C PRO A 353 13.60 -11.04 9.52
N ILE A 354 13.86 -10.13 8.54
CA ILE A 354 13.28 -10.21 7.20
C ILE A 354 13.96 -11.32 6.39
N GLU A 355 15.30 -11.40 6.40
CA GLU A 355 16.06 -12.47 5.75
C GLU A 355 15.68 -13.84 6.31
N ARG A 356 15.55 -13.96 7.64
CA ARG A 356 15.08 -15.19 8.30
C ARG A 356 13.69 -15.59 7.81
N MET A 357 12.78 -14.65 7.62
CA MET A 357 11.49 -14.91 7.00
C MET A 357 11.65 -15.49 5.59
N LEU A 358 12.47 -14.87 4.74
CA LEU A 358 12.69 -15.33 3.37
C LEU A 358 13.32 -16.73 3.32
N GLU A 359 14.24 -17.03 4.22
CA GLU A 359 14.88 -18.35 4.35
C GLU A 359 13.89 -19.44 4.76
N LEU A 360 13.05 -19.19 5.77
CA LEU A 360 12.05 -20.12 6.28
C LEU A 360 10.83 -20.27 5.33
N SER A 361 10.74 -19.43 4.32
CA SER A 361 9.67 -19.47 3.31
C SER A 361 10.01 -20.28 2.05
N LYS A 362 11.23 -20.78 1.96
CA LYS A 362 11.70 -21.62 0.84
C LYS A 362 11.05 -23.01 0.81
#